data_f8f32cf335b4838a44cf2c1a0bd1a5a8
#
_entry.id   f8f32cf335b4838a44cf2c1a0bd1a5a8
#
_cell.length_a   1.000
_cell.length_b   1.000
_cell.length_c   1.000
_cell.angle_alpha   90.00
_cell.angle_beta   90.00
_cell.angle_gamma   90.00
#
_symmetry.space_group_name_H-M   'P 1'
#
loop_
_entity.id
_entity.type
_entity.pdbx_description
1 polymer ?
#
loop_
_entity_poly.entity_id
_entity_poly.type
_entity_poly.pdbx_seq_one_letter_code
_entity_poly.pdbx_strand_id
1 'polypeptide(L)'
;MRSLLTLLLASTLSGADSWTDTFTIDKIAIPPGIDPQIGGLDTMPNGNLAMCFHRGEVLIYNPESETWTHFAEGLHEPLGILAESNSSFLIMQRPELTRVKDTDGDGVADLYETVFDGFGMTGNYHEFAFGPARDKDGNLYVSLNVASNGAGVRAEVRGPWSDIGLDRANMLNGSGWGKFRGKAGRMYSRVAYRGWVLKLSPDGKEFQPFASGFRSPEGLGFDREGRLLVTDNQGDWLGTSKLHHVRKGHFHGHPASLVWNKGWTRDPLKVPVPQLDEMRTPAMALLPQGELANSPTEPRMIPQGVFGPLSEQMLIGEMNQSNLVRFLPDPVGEVSQGAAIPFLRTNALGRGNHRLTFTEDGSLWIGKTHLSWAGSNGLVRIRLKENQEDFLAVEGINLIDCGFHLSFTQAIDRKTLQSVKLRRHTYKYHQAYGSPKIDEKEVACEITEISKNDKSCVVKFDDLKEGYLYTVSLPGVTSVKGKPLLGNKIYYTLLKKR
;
A
#
# COMPACT_ATOMS: atom_id res chain seq x y z
N MET A 1 -30.10 0.62 -56.90
CA MET A 1 -28.87 1.04 -56.16
C MET A 1 -28.87 0.29 -54.81
N ARG A 2 -28.06 -0.74 -54.70
CA ARG A 2 -27.85 -1.52 -53.46
C ARG A 2 -26.53 -1.08 -52.83
N SER A 3 -26.59 -0.41 -51.68
CA SER A 3 -25.43 -0.06 -50.88
C SER A 3 -24.90 -1.29 -50.19
N LEU A 4 -23.67 -1.71 -50.52
CA LEU A 4 -22.89 -2.69 -49.75
C LEU A 4 -22.37 -2.00 -48.47
N LEU A 5 -22.84 -2.42 -47.34
CA LEU A 5 -22.26 -2.08 -46.03
C LEU A 5 -21.09 -3.06 -45.77
N THR A 6 -19.87 -2.60 -45.89
CA THR A 6 -18.69 -3.39 -45.53
C THR A 6 -18.52 -3.33 -44.02
N LEU A 7 -18.85 -4.40 -43.33
CA LEU A 7 -18.53 -4.59 -41.90
C LEU A 7 -17.01 -4.86 -41.80
N LEU A 8 -16.27 -3.88 -41.28
CA LEU A 8 -14.90 -4.13 -40.79
C LEU A 8 -15.01 -4.91 -39.49
N LEU A 9 -14.74 -6.20 -39.56
CA LEU A 9 -14.41 -6.98 -38.36
C LEU A 9 -13.05 -6.51 -37.83
N ALA A 10 -13.04 -5.69 -36.79
CA ALA A 10 -11.87 -5.49 -35.99
C ALA A 10 -11.61 -6.81 -35.23
N SER A 11 -10.69 -7.63 -35.72
CA SER A 11 -10.14 -8.74 -34.99
C SER A 11 -9.35 -8.18 -33.80
N THR A 12 -9.95 -8.13 -32.62
CA THR A 12 -9.21 -8.04 -31.37
C THR A 12 -8.45 -9.35 -31.23
N LEU A 13 -7.19 -9.35 -31.64
CA LEU A 13 -6.23 -10.31 -31.14
C LEU A 13 -6.21 -10.14 -29.60
N SER A 14 -6.92 -11.00 -28.90
CA SER A 14 -6.70 -11.22 -27.46
C SER A 14 -5.29 -11.80 -27.35
N GLY A 15 -4.29 -10.92 -27.21
CA GLY A 15 -2.98 -11.34 -26.77
C GLY A 15 -3.16 -12.08 -25.44
N ALA A 16 -2.65 -13.31 -25.35
CA ALA A 16 -2.60 -14.04 -24.10
C ALA A 16 -2.10 -13.11 -22.99
N ASP A 17 -2.75 -13.13 -21.83
CA ASP A 17 -2.36 -12.31 -20.69
C ASP A 17 -1.03 -12.87 -20.13
N SER A 18 0.09 -12.22 -20.46
CA SER A 18 1.43 -12.68 -20.14
C SER A 18 1.70 -12.88 -18.63
N TRP A 19 0.90 -12.26 -17.77
CA TRP A 19 0.96 -12.51 -16.33
C TRP A 19 0.40 -13.89 -15.98
N THR A 20 -0.74 -14.27 -16.57
CA THR A 20 -1.36 -15.59 -16.36
C THR A 20 -0.60 -16.70 -17.06
N ASP A 21 0.25 -16.40 -18.04
CA ASP A 21 1.20 -17.37 -18.60
C ASP A 21 2.32 -17.72 -17.62
N THR A 22 2.72 -16.76 -16.77
CA THR A 22 3.83 -16.89 -15.83
C THR A 22 3.39 -17.35 -14.43
N PHE A 23 2.24 -16.86 -13.95
CA PHE A 23 1.73 -17.12 -12.60
C PHE A 23 0.37 -17.83 -12.64
N THR A 24 0.12 -18.72 -11.68
CA THR A 24 -1.23 -19.19 -11.36
C THR A 24 -1.92 -18.20 -10.44
N ILE A 25 -3.24 -18.10 -10.56
CA ILE A 25 -4.10 -17.25 -9.72
C ILE A 25 -5.30 -18.10 -9.29
N ASP A 26 -5.20 -18.70 -8.12
CA ASP A 26 -6.21 -19.61 -7.60
C ASP A 26 -7.12 -18.88 -6.60
N LYS A 27 -8.44 -18.92 -6.82
CA LYS A 27 -9.43 -18.37 -5.91
C LYS A 27 -9.86 -19.44 -4.91
N ILE A 28 -9.75 -19.13 -3.64
CA ILE A 28 -10.11 -20.04 -2.54
C ILE A 28 -11.53 -19.70 -2.07
N ALA A 29 -12.36 -20.72 -1.96
CA ALA A 29 -13.73 -20.56 -1.47
C ALA A 29 -13.73 -20.23 0.02
N ILE A 30 -14.43 -19.16 0.40
CA ILE A 30 -14.68 -18.80 1.80
C ILE A 30 -15.92 -19.56 2.29
N PRO A 31 -15.95 -20.05 3.55
CA PRO A 31 -17.09 -20.77 4.08
C PRO A 31 -18.42 -19.99 3.97
N PRO A 32 -19.54 -20.68 3.68
CA PRO A 32 -20.85 -20.07 3.68
C PRO A 32 -21.17 -19.37 5.01
N GLY A 33 -21.81 -18.20 4.95
CA GLY A 33 -22.17 -17.41 6.13
C GLY A 33 -21.14 -16.37 6.55
N ILE A 34 -19.89 -16.48 6.10
CA ILE A 34 -18.84 -15.48 6.34
C ILE A 34 -18.90 -14.39 5.25
N ASP A 35 -18.90 -13.12 5.65
CA ASP A 35 -18.68 -12.02 4.72
C ASP A 35 -17.21 -12.05 4.26
N PRO A 36 -16.92 -12.34 2.98
CA PRO A 36 -15.56 -12.67 2.54
C PRO A 36 -14.63 -11.46 2.42
N GLN A 37 -14.84 -10.40 3.20
CA GLN A 37 -13.95 -9.25 3.30
C GLN A 37 -12.84 -9.50 4.33
N ILE A 38 -11.62 -9.80 3.86
CA ILE A 38 -10.48 -10.10 4.71
C ILE A 38 -9.81 -8.80 5.13
N GLY A 39 -9.88 -8.48 6.43
CA GLY A 39 -9.27 -7.30 7.04
C GLY A 39 -7.80 -7.52 7.41
N GLY A 40 -7.44 -8.72 7.83
CA GLY A 40 -6.07 -9.13 8.18
C GLY A 40 -5.76 -10.54 7.70
N LEU A 41 -4.50 -10.81 7.38
CA LEU A 41 -4.01 -12.11 6.91
C LEU A 41 -2.56 -12.29 7.37
N ASP A 42 -2.26 -13.40 8.00
CA ASP A 42 -0.89 -13.76 8.39
C ASP A 42 -0.66 -15.27 8.32
N THR A 43 0.60 -15.66 8.15
CA THR A 43 1.01 -17.07 8.16
C THR A 43 1.40 -17.47 9.57
N MET A 44 0.78 -18.55 10.05
CA MET A 44 1.04 -19.13 11.37
C MET A 44 2.34 -19.95 11.38
N PRO A 45 2.96 -20.17 12.57
CA PRO A 45 4.17 -21.00 12.67
C PRO A 45 4.04 -22.43 12.12
N ASN A 46 2.84 -23.01 12.11
CA ASN A 46 2.56 -24.33 11.53
C ASN A 46 2.23 -24.31 10.03
N GLY A 47 2.37 -23.17 9.35
CA GLY A 47 2.10 -23.03 7.92
C GLY A 47 0.63 -22.75 7.55
N ASN A 48 -0.31 -22.81 8.51
CA ASN A 48 -1.69 -22.41 8.30
C ASN A 48 -1.79 -20.88 8.12
N LEU A 49 -2.93 -20.41 7.63
CA LEU A 49 -3.24 -18.99 7.47
C LEU A 49 -4.28 -18.56 8.49
N ALA A 50 -3.96 -17.53 9.26
CA ALA A 50 -4.91 -16.85 10.12
C ALA A 50 -5.49 -15.61 9.43
N MET A 51 -6.80 -15.45 9.46
CA MET A 51 -7.50 -14.33 8.83
C MET A 51 -8.55 -13.75 9.76
N CYS A 52 -8.58 -12.42 9.88
CA CYS A 52 -9.73 -11.74 10.45
C CYS A 52 -10.61 -11.15 9.34
N PHE A 53 -11.90 -11.24 9.51
CA PHE A 53 -12.92 -10.78 8.57
C PHE A 53 -13.57 -9.50 9.09
N HIS A 54 -14.00 -8.64 8.17
CA HIS A 54 -14.47 -7.28 8.51
C HIS A 54 -15.66 -7.25 9.50
N ARG A 55 -16.47 -8.31 9.56
CA ARG A 55 -17.60 -8.41 10.50
C ARG A 55 -17.21 -8.97 11.86
N GLY A 56 -15.94 -9.35 12.08
CA GLY A 56 -15.41 -9.68 13.38
C GLY A 56 -15.06 -11.13 13.61
N GLU A 57 -15.18 -12.00 12.61
CA GLU A 57 -14.77 -13.39 12.68
C GLU A 57 -13.26 -13.54 12.48
N VAL A 58 -12.67 -14.57 13.09
CA VAL A 58 -11.32 -15.05 12.84
C VAL A 58 -11.39 -16.51 12.42
N LEU A 59 -10.89 -16.79 11.21
CA LEU A 59 -10.81 -18.15 10.69
C LEU A 59 -9.36 -18.53 10.42
N ILE A 60 -9.08 -19.83 10.59
CA ILE A 60 -7.81 -20.46 10.23
C ILE A 60 -8.06 -21.34 9.01
N TYR A 61 -7.23 -21.18 7.99
CA TYR A 61 -7.23 -22.01 6.78
C TYR A 61 -5.98 -22.88 6.73
N ASN A 62 -6.16 -24.17 6.55
CA ASN A 62 -5.07 -25.10 6.30
C ASN A 62 -4.90 -25.31 4.79
N PRO A 63 -3.78 -24.84 4.17
CA PRO A 63 -3.58 -24.93 2.72
C PRO A 63 -3.36 -26.37 2.19
N GLU A 64 -2.94 -27.31 3.05
CA GLU A 64 -2.68 -28.72 2.65
C GLU A 64 -3.98 -29.51 2.57
N SER A 65 -4.82 -29.40 3.61
CA SER A 65 -6.10 -30.12 3.66
C SER A 65 -7.27 -29.33 3.06
N GLU A 66 -7.04 -28.06 2.70
CA GLU A 66 -8.06 -27.13 2.19
C GLU A 66 -9.26 -26.96 3.14
N THR A 67 -9.00 -27.03 4.45
CA THR A 67 -10.03 -26.96 5.50
C THR A 67 -10.00 -25.63 6.24
N TRP A 68 -11.18 -25.22 6.72
CA TRP A 68 -11.38 -24.02 7.51
C TRP A 68 -11.77 -24.37 8.94
N THR A 69 -11.21 -23.64 9.91
CA THR A 69 -11.60 -23.68 11.33
C THR A 69 -12.04 -22.30 11.75
N HIS A 70 -13.18 -22.22 12.42
CA HIS A 70 -13.65 -20.99 13.07
C HIS A 70 -12.93 -20.87 14.42
N PHE A 71 -12.14 -19.80 14.59
CA PHE A 71 -11.30 -19.61 15.77
C PHE A 71 -11.88 -18.59 16.77
N ALA A 72 -12.43 -17.48 16.28
CA ALA A 72 -12.97 -16.40 17.11
C ALA A 72 -14.02 -15.60 16.37
N GLU A 73 -14.82 -14.83 17.14
CA GLU A 73 -15.82 -13.88 16.60
C GLU A 73 -16.01 -12.69 17.54
N GLY A 74 -16.84 -11.72 17.16
CA GLY A 74 -17.23 -10.60 18.02
C GLY A 74 -16.28 -9.40 18.00
N LEU A 75 -15.28 -9.38 17.11
CA LEU A 75 -14.38 -8.24 16.95
C LEU A 75 -15.05 -7.10 16.15
N HIS A 76 -14.57 -5.87 16.34
CA HIS A 76 -15.14 -4.68 15.70
C HIS A 76 -14.31 -4.20 14.51
N GLU A 77 -14.75 -4.55 13.30
CA GLU A 77 -14.09 -4.17 12.04
C GLU A 77 -12.56 -4.36 12.08
N PRO A 78 -12.06 -5.59 12.30
CA PRO A 78 -10.64 -5.85 12.40
C PRO A 78 -9.97 -5.67 11.03
N LEU A 79 -8.83 -4.95 11.02
CA LEU A 79 -8.08 -4.60 9.81
C LEU A 79 -6.60 -4.96 9.90
N GLY A 80 -6.27 -5.95 10.69
CA GLY A 80 -4.96 -6.56 10.73
C GLY A 80 -4.86 -7.66 11.77
N ILE A 81 -4.04 -8.65 11.49
CA ILE A 81 -3.77 -9.80 12.35
C ILE A 81 -2.28 -10.12 12.31
N LEU A 82 -1.73 -10.53 13.43
CA LEU A 82 -0.35 -11.00 13.58
C LEU A 82 -0.35 -12.26 14.44
N ALA A 83 0.13 -13.36 13.90
CA ALA A 83 0.25 -14.61 14.63
C ALA A 83 1.41 -14.53 15.65
N GLU A 84 1.10 -14.68 16.94
CA GLU A 84 2.08 -14.85 18.00
C GLU A 84 2.48 -16.33 18.17
N SER A 85 1.50 -17.23 17.95
CA SER A 85 1.67 -18.69 17.98
C SER A 85 0.56 -19.34 17.14
N ASN A 86 0.43 -20.67 17.24
CA ASN A 86 -0.67 -21.40 16.60
C ASN A 86 -2.02 -21.25 17.33
N SER A 87 -2.03 -20.61 18.50
CA SER A 87 -3.22 -20.43 19.33
C SER A 87 -3.38 -19.02 19.90
N SER A 88 -2.57 -18.05 19.42
CA SER A 88 -2.61 -16.65 19.90
C SER A 88 -2.35 -15.67 18.77
N PHE A 89 -3.21 -14.65 18.66
CA PHE A 89 -3.17 -13.63 17.62
C PHE A 89 -3.33 -12.23 18.20
N LEU A 90 -2.52 -11.28 17.72
CA LEU A 90 -2.76 -9.85 17.92
C LEU A 90 -3.60 -9.34 16.77
N ILE A 91 -4.74 -8.74 17.07
CA ILE A 91 -5.70 -8.27 16.08
C ILE A 91 -5.95 -6.78 16.27
N MET A 92 -5.63 -6.01 15.22
CA MET A 92 -5.95 -4.59 15.21
C MET A 92 -7.38 -4.40 14.76
N GLN A 93 -8.23 -4.01 15.67
CA GLN A 93 -9.61 -3.65 15.41
C GLN A 93 -9.83 -2.14 15.58
N ARG A 94 -11.00 -1.63 15.19
CA ARG A 94 -11.27 -0.19 15.20
C ARG A 94 -11.02 0.47 16.56
N PRO A 95 -11.45 -0.09 17.71
CA PRO A 95 -11.23 0.53 19.00
C PRO A 95 -9.87 0.25 19.63
N GLU A 96 -9.18 -0.86 19.30
CA GLU A 96 -8.01 -1.30 20.06
C GLU A 96 -7.20 -2.38 19.35
N LEU A 97 -6.01 -2.65 19.88
CA LEU A 97 -5.24 -3.86 19.60
C LEU A 97 -5.61 -4.91 20.67
N THR A 98 -6.18 -6.02 20.23
CA THR A 98 -6.68 -7.10 21.09
C THR A 98 -5.84 -8.35 20.86
N ARG A 99 -5.45 -9.04 21.96
CA ARG A 99 -4.98 -10.42 21.88
C ARG A 99 -6.15 -11.36 21.99
N VAL A 100 -6.26 -12.26 21.03
CA VAL A 100 -7.26 -13.32 21.00
C VAL A 100 -6.54 -14.65 21.11
N LYS A 101 -6.87 -15.48 22.09
CA LYS A 101 -6.13 -16.70 22.40
C LYS A 101 -7.07 -17.85 22.78
N ASP A 102 -6.73 -19.05 22.32
CA ASP A 102 -7.20 -20.33 22.82
C ASP A 102 -6.27 -20.76 23.97
N THR A 103 -6.80 -20.87 25.19
CA THR A 103 -6.02 -21.21 26.39
C THR A 103 -6.20 -22.65 26.85
N ASP A 104 -7.26 -23.34 26.43
CA ASP A 104 -7.56 -24.73 26.79
C ASP A 104 -7.24 -25.76 25.68
N GLY A 105 -6.93 -25.26 24.46
CA GLY A 105 -6.46 -26.09 23.35
C GLY A 105 -7.57 -26.77 22.54
N ASP A 106 -8.80 -26.28 22.61
CA ASP A 106 -9.94 -26.84 21.89
C ASP A 106 -10.06 -26.31 20.44
N GLY A 107 -9.22 -25.34 20.08
CA GLY A 107 -9.16 -24.72 18.75
C GLY A 107 -10.07 -23.49 18.60
N VAL A 108 -10.71 -23.04 19.66
CA VAL A 108 -11.56 -21.84 19.70
C VAL A 108 -11.03 -20.89 20.77
N ALA A 109 -11.02 -19.61 20.48
CA ALA A 109 -10.52 -18.61 21.41
C ALA A 109 -11.47 -18.40 22.59
N ASP A 110 -10.93 -18.48 23.80
CA ASP A 110 -11.62 -18.27 25.07
C ASP A 110 -11.09 -17.04 25.84
N LEU A 111 -9.98 -16.43 25.39
CA LEU A 111 -9.41 -15.21 25.99
C LEU A 111 -9.36 -14.07 24.96
N TYR A 112 -9.94 -12.93 25.34
CA TYR A 112 -9.86 -11.66 24.63
C TYR A 112 -9.27 -10.61 25.59
N GLU A 113 -8.04 -10.17 25.30
CA GLU A 113 -7.28 -9.23 26.14
C GLU A 113 -7.03 -7.93 25.36
N THR A 114 -7.45 -6.79 25.90
CA THR A 114 -7.03 -5.49 25.39
C THR A 114 -5.54 -5.28 25.62
N VAL A 115 -4.75 -5.26 24.56
CA VAL A 115 -3.29 -5.03 24.63
C VAL A 115 -2.99 -3.54 24.58
N PHE A 116 -3.72 -2.79 23.74
CA PHE A 116 -3.51 -1.35 23.61
C PHE A 116 -4.75 -0.64 23.06
N ASP A 117 -5.19 0.38 23.78
CA ASP A 117 -6.30 1.26 23.40
C ASP A 117 -5.98 2.76 23.55
N GLY A 118 -4.69 3.12 23.64
CA GLY A 118 -4.18 4.46 23.92
C GLY A 118 -4.40 5.51 22.83
N PHE A 119 -5.40 5.34 21.96
CA PHE A 119 -5.79 6.29 20.93
C PHE A 119 -7.28 6.62 20.99
N GLY A 120 -7.66 7.74 20.38
CA GLY A 120 -9.04 8.20 20.40
C GLY A 120 -9.92 7.67 19.26
N MET A 121 -11.25 7.73 19.48
CA MET A 121 -12.27 7.37 18.50
C MET A 121 -13.49 8.28 18.60
N THR A 122 -14.02 8.76 17.45
CA THR A 122 -15.23 9.59 17.37
C THR A 122 -16.43 8.83 16.78
N GLY A 123 -16.25 7.57 16.39
CA GLY A 123 -17.22 6.80 15.63
C GLY A 123 -17.37 7.26 14.17
N ASN A 124 -16.48 8.11 13.68
CA ASN A 124 -16.41 8.46 12.27
C ASN A 124 -15.98 7.25 11.44
N TYR A 125 -16.67 7.00 10.32
CA TYR A 125 -16.42 5.80 9.51
C TYR A 125 -14.98 5.70 8.99
N HIS A 126 -14.31 6.83 8.75
CA HIS A 126 -12.97 6.88 8.18
C HIS A 126 -11.85 6.71 9.23
N GLU A 127 -12.15 6.65 10.51
CA GLU A 127 -11.18 6.41 11.58
C GLU A 127 -10.77 4.93 11.65
N PHE A 128 -10.29 4.38 10.54
CA PHE A 128 -9.72 3.03 10.50
C PHE A 128 -8.44 2.94 11.34
N ALA A 129 -8.10 1.72 11.75
CA ALA A 129 -6.88 1.39 12.47
C ALA A 129 -6.27 0.12 11.84
N PHE A 130 -4.99 0.17 11.48
CA PHE A 130 -4.30 -0.88 10.74
C PHE A 130 -3.02 -1.34 11.45
N GLY A 131 -2.56 -2.53 11.13
CA GLY A 131 -1.44 -3.21 11.76
C GLY A 131 -1.91 -4.42 12.58
N PRO A 132 -1.13 -4.93 13.57
CA PRO A 132 0.22 -4.47 13.88
C PRO A 132 1.24 -5.01 12.88
N ALA A 133 2.31 -4.24 12.66
CA ALA A 133 3.54 -4.75 12.06
C ALA A 133 4.59 -4.89 13.16
N ARG A 134 5.41 -5.96 13.12
CA ARG A 134 6.42 -6.25 14.16
C ARG A 134 7.82 -6.03 13.59
N ASP A 135 8.66 -5.26 14.29
CA ASP A 135 10.08 -5.14 13.94
C ASP A 135 10.91 -6.32 14.48
N LYS A 136 12.19 -6.38 14.10
CA LYS A 136 13.13 -7.44 14.54
C LYS A 136 13.37 -7.48 16.05
N ASP A 137 13.11 -6.39 16.75
CA ASP A 137 13.28 -6.25 18.19
C ASP A 137 11.98 -6.58 18.94
N GLY A 138 10.92 -6.98 18.22
CA GLY A 138 9.62 -7.36 18.74
C GLY A 138 8.65 -6.20 18.95
N ASN A 139 9.05 -4.94 18.71
CA ASN A 139 8.15 -3.80 18.85
C ASN A 139 7.04 -3.85 17.79
N LEU A 140 5.86 -3.37 18.19
CA LEU A 140 4.70 -3.34 17.33
C LEU A 140 4.44 -1.92 16.81
N TYR A 141 3.94 -1.84 15.59
CA TYR A 141 3.58 -0.57 14.95
C TYR A 141 2.15 -0.64 14.43
N VAL A 142 1.37 0.38 14.75
CA VAL A 142 -0.01 0.54 14.28
C VAL A 142 -0.19 1.90 13.63
N SER A 143 -1.11 2.01 12.68
CA SER A 143 -1.41 3.26 11.99
C SER A 143 -2.89 3.61 12.07
N LEU A 144 -3.18 4.90 12.19
CA LEU A 144 -4.49 5.43 12.49
C LEU A 144 -4.92 6.48 11.45
N ASN A 145 -6.03 6.24 10.77
CA ASN A 145 -6.59 7.19 9.81
C ASN A 145 -7.15 8.43 10.50
N VAL A 146 -7.10 9.57 9.82
CA VAL A 146 -7.85 10.76 10.21
C VAL A 146 -9.33 10.61 9.95
N ALA A 147 -10.16 11.32 10.70
CA ALA A 147 -11.60 11.40 10.48
C ALA A 147 -11.93 12.21 9.21
N SER A 148 -13.07 11.92 8.60
CA SER A 148 -13.59 12.61 7.43
C SER A 148 -14.88 13.37 7.75
N ASN A 149 -15.09 14.55 7.15
CA ASN A 149 -16.33 15.32 7.29
C ASN A 149 -17.57 14.56 6.74
N GLY A 150 -17.38 13.41 6.09
CA GLY A 150 -18.46 12.66 5.45
C GLY A 150 -19.48 12.04 6.40
N ALA A 151 -19.13 11.80 7.68
CA ALA A 151 -20.00 11.09 8.63
C ALA A 151 -19.93 11.77 9.98
N GLY A 152 -20.04 12.85 10.33
CA GLY A 152 -20.10 13.53 11.63
C GLY A 152 -19.36 12.85 12.78
N VAL A 153 -19.35 13.50 13.90
CA VAL A 153 -18.83 12.98 15.16
C VAL A 153 -20.00 12.49 16.00
N ARG A 154 -19.90 11.32 16.61
CA ARG A 154 -20.89 10.83 17.56
C ARG A 154 -20.74 11.49 18.94
N ALA A 155 -21.78 11.45 19.77
CA ALA A 155 -21.74 11.99 21.12
C ALA A 155 -20.76 11.21 22.01
N GLU A 156 -20.68 9.89 21.81
CA GLU A 156 -19.82 8.97 22.54
C GLU A 156 -18.42 8.98 21.90
N VAL A 157 -17.60 9.90 22.39
CA VAL A 157 -16.19 10.04 21.97
C VAL A 157 -15.31 9.37 23.03
N ARG A 158 -14.39 8.52 22.58
CA ARG A 158 -13.36 7.93 23.42
C ARG A 158 -12.03 8.68 23.28
N GLY A 159 -11.37 8.89 24.41
CA GLY A 159 -10.05 9.50 24.51
C GLY A 159 -10.08 11.03 24.61
N PRO A 160 -8.88 11.63 24.80
CA PRO A 160 -8.74 13.09 24.87
C PRO A 160 -9.24 13.75 23.58
N TRP A 161 -9.82 14.93 23.74
CA TRP A 161 -10.32 15.76 22.65
C TRP A 161 -9.46 17.01 22.48
N SER A 162 -9.17 17.40 21.24
CA SER A 162 -8.49 18.66 20.91
C SER A 162 -9.49 19.68 20.37
N ASP A 163 -9.59 20.83 21.05
CA ASP A 163 -10.39 21.99 20.63
C ASP A 163 -9.63 22.95 19.69
N ILE A 164 -8.37 22.66 19.37
CA ILE A 164 -7.56 23.49 18.49
C ILE A 164 -8.26 23.64 17.12
N GLY A 165 -8.66 24.86 16.80
CA GLY A 165 -9.33 25.25 15.57
C GLY A 165 -10.85 25.00 15.51
N LEU A 166 -11.41 24.11 16.35
CA LEU A 166 -12.83 23.84 16.44
C LEU A 166 -13.18 23.07 17.71
N ASP A 167 -14.12 23.57 18.49
CA ASP A 167 -14.58 22.90 19.70
C ASP A 167 -15.55 21.73 19.44
N ARG A 168 -15.72 20.88 20.46
CA ARG A 168 -16.57 19.70 20.41
C ARG A 168 -18.05 20.03 20.19
N ALA A 169 -18.55 21.10 20.83
CA ALA A 169 -19.95 21.52 20.69
C ALA A 169 -20.30 21.90 19.27
N ASN A 170 -19.40 22.62 18.57
CA ASN A 170 -19.56 22.94 17.14
C ASN A 170 -19.54 21.69 16.26
N MET A 171 -18.78 20.66 16.62
CA MET A 171 -18.73 19.39 15.89
C MET A 171 -20.00 18.58 16.09
N LEU A 172 -20.49 18.46 17.32
CA LEU A 172 -21.67 17.65 17.66
C LEU A 172 -22.99 18.27 17.15
N ASN A 173 -23.08 19.61 17.13
CA ASN A 173 -24.27 20.33 16.66
C ASN A 173 -24.41 20.35 15.11
N GLY A 174 -23.46 19.82 14.41
CA GLY A 174 -23.50 19.71 12.96
C GLY A 174 -24.07 18.40 12.50
N SER A 175 -25.28 18.39 11.97
CA SER A 175 -25.81 17.24 11.23
C SER A 175 -25.38 17.32 9.77
N GLY A 176 -24.63 16.30 9.31
CA GLY A 176 -24.37 16.06 7.90
C GLY A 176 -23.23 16.87 7.24
N TRP A 177 -22.98 16.55 5.99
CA TRP A 177 -21.87 16.98 5.14
C TRP A 177 -21.66 18.49 5.02
N GLY A 178 -22.71 19.29 5.19
CA GLY A 178 -22.67 20.72 4.89
C GLY A 178 -22.05 21.61 5.98
N LYS A 179 -22.25 21.26 7.25
CA LYS A 179 -21.91 22.16 8.37
C LYS A 179 -20.44 22.17 8.75
N PHE A 180 -19.71 21.06 8.53
CA PHE A 180 -18.29 20.94 8.91
C PHE A 180 -17.32 21.33 7.80
N ARG A 181 -17.70 21.24 6.52
CA ARG A 181 -16.82 21.47 5.37
C ARG A 181 -16.05 22.78 5.40
N GLY A 182 -16.63 23.84 5.93
CA GLY A 182 -15.98 25.14 6.01
C GLY A 182 -15.20 25.40 7.30
N LYS A 183 -15.43 24.63 8.37
CA LYS A 183 -14.90 24.91 9.72
C LYS A 183 -13.79 23.97 10.16
N ALA A 184 -13.88 22.68 9.86
CA ALA A 184 -12.90 21.69 10.29
C ALA A 184 -11.93 21.23 9.17
N GLY A 185 -12.07 21.76 7.96
CA GLY A 185 -11.44 21.18 6.79
C GLY A 185 -12.14 19.91 6.36
N ARG A 186 -11.63 19.22 5.32
CA ARG A 186 -12.22 17.99 4.82
C ARG A 186 -11.92 16.79 5.71
N MET A 187 -10.70 16.70 6.20
CA MET A 187 -10.21 15.67 7.10
C MET A 187 -9.71 16.32 8.38
N TYR A 188 -9.88 15.64 9.53
CA TYR A 188 -9.55 16.20 10.84
C TYR A 188 -9.09 15.12 11.82
N SER A 189 -8.41 15.55 12.89
CA SER A 189 -7.95 14.71 13.99
C SER A 189 -8.32 15.38 15.32
N ARG A 190 -9.51 15.07 15.87
CA ARG A 190 -10.02 15.68 17.13
C ARG A 190 -9.75 14.83 18.34
N VAL A 191 -9.52 13.54 18.15
CA VAL A 191 -9.18 12.58 19.20
C VAL A 191 -7.76 12.09 19.03
N ALA A 192 -7.18 11.59 20.10
CA ALA A 192 -5.75 11.29 20.20
C ALA A 192 -5.24 10.43 19.05
N TYR A 193 -4.20 10.91 18.45
CA TYR A 193 -3.30 10.25 17.50
C TYR A 193 -3.91 9.84 16.16
N ARG A 194 -5.08 10.38 15.75
CA ARG A 194 -5.54 10.15 14.38
C ARG A 194 -4.62 10.84 13.37
N GLY A 195 -4.22 10.10 12.33
CA GLY A 195 -3.21 10.50 11.36
C GLY A 195 -1.76 10.25 11.82
N TRP A 196 -1.56 9.30 12.73
CA TRP A 196 -0.28 8.89 13.29
C TRP A 196 0.05 7.44 13.05
N VAL A 197 1.35 7.15 13.07
CA VAL A 197 1.90 5.83 13.34
C VAL A 197 2.36 5.82 14.81
N LEU A 198 1.96 4.80 15.56
CA LEU A 198 2.37 4.58 16.94
C LEU A 198 3.29 3.37 17.01
N LYS A 199 4.32 3.44 17.85
CA LYS A 199 5.20 2.34 18.21
C LYS A 199 4.85 1.86 19.61
N LEU A 200 4.69 0.55 19.80
CA LEU A 200 4.44 -0.09 21.08
C LEU A 200 5.62 -0.98 21.47
N SER A 201 5.81 -1.19 22.78
CA SER A 201 6.68 -2.25 23.29
C SER A 201 6.19 -3.65 22.85
N PRO A 202 7.04 -4.69 22.90
CA PRO A 202 6.63 -6.04 22.49
C PRO A 202 5.42 -6.60 23.24
N ASP A 203 5.22 -6.18 24.49
CA ASP A 203 4.07 -6.55 25.33
C ASP A 203 2.88 -5.58 25.22
N GLY A 204 2.99 -4.52 24.42
CA GLY A 204 1.96 -3.51 24.20
C GLY A 204 1.74 -2.52 25.34
N LYS A 205 2.44 -2.65 26.48
CA LYS A 205 2.19 -1.84 27.68
C LYS A 205 2.72 -0.41 27.59
N GLU A 206 3.78 -0.20 26.83
CA GLU A 206 4.35 1.10 26.59
C GLU A 206 4.15 1.50 25.12
N PHE A 207 3.83 2.76 24.89
CA PHE A 207 3.73 3.27 23.51
C PHE A 207 4.35 4.66 23.40
N GLN A 208 4.71 4.99 22.17
CA GLN A 208 5.14 6.32 21.80
C GLN A 208 4.52 6.75 20.47
N PRO A 209 4.06 8.00 20.34
CA PRO A 209 3.77 8.59 19.05
C PRO A 209 5.05 8.59 18.21
N PHE A 210 5.02 7.87 17.07
CA PHE A 210 6.24 7.62 16.29
C PHE A 210 6.42 8.63 15.16
N ALA A 211 5.39 8.80 14.32
CA ALA A 211 5.38 9.76 13.21
C ALA A 211 3.97 10.23 12.91
N SER A 212 3.85 11.44 12.38
CA SER A 212 2.57 12.11 12.08
C SER A 212 2.44 12.50 10.61
N GLY A 213 1.28 13.00 10.24
CA GLY A 213 1.07 13.56 8.90
C GLY A 213 0.49 12.60 7.89
N PHE A 214 -0.18 11.54 8.34
CA PHE A 214 -0.87 10.57 7.48
C PHE A 214 -2.35 10.92 7.35
N ARG A 215 -2.91 10.59 6.19
CA ARG A 215 -4.35 10.70 5.94
C ARG A 215 -5.06 9.36 6.13
N SER A 216 -4.63 8.36 5.40
CA SER A 216 -5.19 7.00 5.38
C SER A 216 -4.05 6.00 5.19
N PRO A 217 -3.24 5.79 6.25
CA PRO A 217 -2.11 4.87 6.20
C PRO A 217 -2.60 3.43 6.31
N GLU A 218 -2.88 2.78 5.17
CA GLU A 218 -3.55 1.47 5.13
C GLU A 218 -2.61 0.27 5.26
N GLY A 219 -1.33 0.45 5.07
CA GLY A 219 -0.37 -0.64 5.15
C GLY A 219 0.93 -0.27 5.82
N LEU A 220 1.40 -1.17 6.69
CA LEU A 220 2.69 -1.09 7.37
C LEU A 220 3.49 -2.36 7.07
N GLY A 221 4.80 -2.21 6.88
CA GLY A 221 5.72 -3.33 6.73
C GLY A 221 7.15 -2.88 6.85
N PHE A 222 8.06 -3.84 6.87
CA PHE A 222 9.49 -3.58 6.96
C PHE A 222 10.20 -4.08 5.71
N ASP A 223 11.22 -3.34 5.26
CA ASP A 223 12.13 -3.86 4.27
C ASP A 223 13.26 -4.68 4.93
N ARG A 224 14.17 -5.22 4.11
CA ARG A 224 15.25 -6.07 4.58
C ARG A 224 16.27 -5.34 5.48
N GLU A 225 16.35 -4.02 5.37
CA GLU A 225 17.18 -3.18 6.24
C GLU A 225 16.48 -2.82 7.56
N GLY A 226 15.24 -3.28 7.76
CA GLY A 226 14.43 -3.01 8.94
C GLY A 226 13.83 -1.60 8.96
N ARG A 227 13.74 -0.93 7.81
CA ARG A 227 13.10 0.38 7.69
C ARG A 227 11.58 0.21 7.65
N LEU A 228 10.88 0.97 8.48
CA LEU A 228 9.41 0.99 8.48
C LEU A 228 8.90 1.68 7.23
N LEU A 229 8.13 0.96 6.44
CA LEU A 229 7.45 1.46 5.25
C LEU A 229 5.95 1.56 5.51
N VAL A 230 5.35 2.68 5.11
CA VAL A 230 3.91 2.93 5.26
C VAL A 230 3.35 3.48 3.96
N THR A 231 2.29 2.87 3.47
CA THR A 231 1.52 3.39 2.34
C THR A 231 0.49 4.40 2.82
N ASP A 232 0.21 5.43 2.03
CA ASP A 232 -0.81 6.42 2.35
C ASP A 232 -1.59 6.84 1.10
N ASN A 233 -2.92 6.90 1.22
CA ASN A 233 -3.81 7.17 0.10
C ASN A 233 -3.83 8.64 -0.29
N GLN A 234 -4.09 8.90 -1.57
CA GLN A 234 -4.41 10.23 -2.06
C GLN A 234 -5.57 10.84 -1.26
N GLY A 235 -5.50 12.15 -1.07
CA GLY A 235 -6.59 12.92 -0.45
C GLY A 235 -6.31 14.41 -0.43
N ASP A 236 -6.94 15.11 0.48
CA ASP A 236 -6.56 16.47 0.82
C ASP A 236 -5.12 16.49 1.35
N TRP A 237 -4.34 17.49 0.95
CA TRP A 237 -2.90 17.65 1.19
C TRP A 237 -2.01 16.64 0.44
N LEU A 238 -2.49 15.43 0.22
CA LEU A 238 -1.72 14.37 -0.44
C LEU A 238 -2.08 14.30 -1.93
N GLY A 239 -1.23 14.84 -2.77
CA GLY A 239 -1.47 15.01 -4.22
C GLY A 239 -1.70 13.70 -4.98
N THR A 240 -1.13 12.59 -4.55
CA THR A 240 -1.35 11.23 -5.05
C THR A 240 -1.10 10.21 -3.94
N SER A 241 -1.39 8.94 -4.18
CA SER A 241 -1.02 7.84 -3.27
C SER A 241 0.49 7.68 -3.18
N LYS A 242 1.00 7.14 -2.06
CA LYS A 242 2.43 7.19 -1.72
C LYS A 242 2.90 5.98 -0.94
N LEU A 243 4.21 5.73 -1.00
CA LEU A 243 4.96 4.91 -0.04
C LEU A 243 5.93 5.82 0.73
N HIS A 244 5.89 5.76 2.04
CA HIS A 244 6.78 6.50 2.93
C HIS A 244 7.81 5.58 3.60
N HIS A 245 9.06 6.02 3.73
CA HIS A 245 9.98 5.55 4.74
C HIS A 245 9.73 6.35 6.01
N VAL A 246 9.23 5.70 7.05
CA VAL A 246 8.77 6.37 8.27
C VAL A 246 9.86 6.34 9.34
N ARG A 247 10.21 7.52 9.85
CA ARG A 247 11.20 7.71 10.90
C ARG A 247 10.56 8.41 12.09
N LYS A 248 11.08 8.14 13.29
CA LYS A 248 10.61 8.78 14.53
C LYS A 248 10.67 10.31 14.46
N GLY A 249 9.54 10.96 14.82
CA GLY A 249 9.42 12.41 14.86
C GLY A 249 9.14 13.09 13.52
N HIS A 250 9.10 12.33 12.41
CA HIS A 250 8.85 12.91 11.10
C HIS A 250 7.37 13.23 10.87
N PHE A 251 7.12 14.24 10.06
CA PHE A 251 5.79 14.66 9.59
C PHE A 251 5.66 14.37 8.09
N HIS A 252 4.61 13.63 7.70
CA HIS A 252 4.45 13.12 6.33
C HIS A 252 3.44 13.90 5.47
N GLY A 253 2.94 15.05 5.95
CA GLY A 253 2.31 16.06 5.10
C GLY A 253 0.82 16.32 5.38
N HIS A 254 0.05 15.47 6.06
CA HIS A 254 -1.33 15.80 6.42
C HIS A 254 -1.40 16.59 7.74
N PRO A 255 -1.74 17.90 7.72
CA PRO A 255 -1.55 18.76 8.90
C PRO A 255 -2.52 18.48 10.04
N ALA A 256 -3.68 17.84 9.81
CA ALA A 256 -4.66 17.57 10.86
C ALA A 256 -4.08 16.86 12.08
N SER A 257 -3.12 15.96 11.88
CA SER A 257 -2.46 15.17 12.93
C SER A 257 -1.57 15.99 13.86
N LEU A 258 -1.11 17.19 13.42
CA LEU A 258 -0.19 18.05 14.17
C LEU A 258 -0.76 18.51 15.51
N VAL A 259 -2.09 18.54 15.68
CA VAL A 259 -2.73 18.88 16.96
C VAL A 259 -2.29 17.97 18.12
N TRP A 260 -1.73 16.78 17.80
CA TRP A 260 -1.23 15.79 18.77
C TRP A 260 0.29 15.84 18.94
N ASN A 261 1.00 16.71 18.20
CA ASN A 261 2.42 16.95 18.48
C ASN A 261 2.57 17.64 19.85
N LYS A 262 3.51 17.16 20.63
CA LYS A 262 3.81 17.75 21.95
C LYS A 262 4.08 19.25 21.82
N GLY A 263 3.31 20.07 22.55
CA GLY A 263 3.45 21.54 22.56
C GLY A 263 2.82 22.26 21.36
N TRP A 264 2.09 21.56 20.49
CA TRP A 264 1.36 22.22 19.40
C TRP A 264 0.11 22.94 19.92
N THR A 265 -0.02 24.23 19.61
CA THR A 265 -1.10 25.08 20.16
C THR A 265 -1.91 25.85 19.12
N ARG A 266 -1.51 25.83 17.85
CA ARG A 266 -2.17 26.57 16.77
C ARG A 266 -3.00 25.67 15.86
N ASP A 267 -4.02 26.25 15.21
CA ASP A 267 -4.81 25.52 14.21
C ASP A 267 -3.90 25.10 13.05
N PRO A 268 -3.70 23.79 12.80
CA PRO A 268 -2.79 23.33 11.76
C PRO A 268 -3.29 23.67 10.35
N LEU A 269 -4.60 23.88 10.16
CA LEU A 269 -5.17 24.26 8.87
C LEU A 269 -4.94 25.74 8.53
N LYS A 270 -4.50 26.54 9.50
CA LYS A 270 -4.13 27.96 9.31
C LYS A 270 -2.62 28.16 9.13
N VAL A 271 -1.83 27.09 9.23
CA VAL A 271 -0.39 27.16 8.95
C VAL A 271 -0.19 27.39 7.45
N PRO A 272 0.65 28.35 7.04
CA PRO A 272 0.94 28.58 5.61
C PRO A 272 1.45 27.32 4.91
N VAL A 273 0.94 27.05 3.72
CA VAL A 273 1.33 25.88 2.92
C VAL A 273 2.85 25.76 2.74
N PRO A 274 3.61 26.83 2.43
CA PRO A 274 5.07 26.72 2.32
C PRO A 274 5.73 26.22 3.60
N GLN A 275 5.25 26.66 4.78
CA GLN A 275 5.78 26.20 6.07
C GLN A 275 5.47 24.72 6.32
N LEU A 276 4.28 24.25 5.97
CA LEU A 276 3.94 22.81 6.05
C LEU A 276 4.76 21.98 5.07
N ASP A 277 5.03 22.53 3.88
CA ASP A 277 5.85 21.86 2.86
C ASP A 277 7.31 21.71 3.29
N GLU A 278 7.86 22.72 3.96
CA GLU A 278 9.21 22.68 4.57
C GLU A 278 9.31 21.66 5.72
N MET A 279 8.23 21.51 6.51
CA MET A 279 8.18 20.58 7.64
C MET A 279 8.08 19.12 7.20
N ARG A 280 7.48 18.85 6.04
CA ARG A 280 7.16 17.47 5.65
C ARG A 280 8.37 16.69 5.12
N THR A 281 8.42 15.44 5.47
CA THR A 281 9.31 14.47 4.84
C THR A 281 8.68 13.96 3.53
N PRO A 282 9.34 14.13 2.38
CA PRO A 282 8.85 13.62 1.11
C PRO A 282 8.65 12.09 1.13
N ALA A 283 7.68 11.62 0.36
CA ALA A 283 7.46 10.20 0.17
C ALA A 283 8.56 9.59 -0.70
N MET A 284 9.03 8.39 -0.34
CA MET A 284 10.07 7.68 -1.11
C MET A 284 9.58 7.19 -2.47
N ALA A 285 8.28 6.99 -2.64
CA ALA A 285 7.66 6.72 -3.93
C ALA A 285 6.29 7.38 -4.04
N LEU A 286 6.06 8.04 -5.17
CA LEU A 286 4.75 8.52 -5.61
C LEU A 286 4.09 7.44 -6.47
N LEU A 287 2.84 7.12 -6.16
CA LEU A 287 2.05 6.08 -6.83
C LEU A 287 0.89 6.76 -7.58
N PRO A 288 1.04 7.05 -8.89
CA PRO A 288 0.07 7.86 -9.62
C PRO A 288 -1.34 7.28 -9.59
N GLN A 289 -2.28 8.11 -9.11
CA GLN A 289 -3.70 7.82 -9.08
C GLN A 289 -4.25 7.55 -10.49
N GLY A 290 -5.05 6.48 -10.65
CA GLY A 290 -5.62 6.09 -11.94
C GLY A 290 -4.67 5.33 -12.87
N GLU A 291 -3.36 5.36 -12.61
CA GLU A 291 -2.36 4.71 -13.47
C GLU A 291 -1.68 3.50 -12.80
N LEU A 292 -1.27 3.64 -11.53
CA LEU A 292 -0.53 2.61 -10.81
C LEU A 292 -1.28 2.14 -9.56
N ALA A 293 -1.61 3.05 -8.64
CA ALA A 293 -2.32 2.72 -7.43
C ALA A 293 -3.27 3.84 -7.00
N ASN A 294 -4.50 3.47 -6.65
CA ASN A 294 -5.49 4.38 -6.08
C ASN A 294 -5.58 4.24 -4.57
N SER A 295 -5.41 3.04 -4.06
CA SER A 295 -5.51 2.70 -2.65
C SER A 295 -4.45 1.63 -2.32
N PRO A 296 -3.17 2.06 -2.20
CA PRO A 296 -2.09 1.15 -1.85
C PRO A 296 -2.25 0.67 -0.41
N THR A 297 -2.00 -0.60 -0.20
CA THR A 297 -2.17 -1.27 1.08
C THR A 297 -0.85 -1.86 1.58
N GLU A 298 -0.86 -3.04 2.16
CA GLU A 298 0.28 -3.62 2.86
C GLU A 298 1.52 -3.77 1.98
N PRO A 299 2.68 -3.21 2.38
CA PRO A 299 3.97 -3.54 1.82
C PRO A 299 4.51 -4.84 2.44
N ARG A 300 4.91 -5.80 1.59
CA ARG A 300 5.42 -7.12 2.00
C ARG A 300 6.63 -7.51 1.16
N MET A 301 7.72 -7.93 1.81
CA MET A 301 8.89 -8.45 1.10
C MET A 301 8.62 -9.81 0.48
N ILE A 302 9.07 -10.01 -0.74
CA ILE A 302 9.14 -11.34 -1.36
C ILE A 302 10.25 -12.10 -0.62
N PRO A 303 9.98 -13.29 -0.05
CA PRO A 303 11.01 -14.07 0.63
C PRO A 303 12.15 -14.48 -0.30
N GLN A 304 13.31 -14.76 0.27
CA GLN A 304 14.46 -15.26 -0.47
C GLN A 304 14.11 -16.54 -1.25
N GLY A 305 14.47 -16.58 -2.53
CA GLY A 305 14.21 -17.70 -3.45
C GLY A 305 12.80 -17.75 -4.03
N VAL A 306 11.86 -16.96 -3.53
CA VAL A 306 10.48 -16.91 -4.05
C VAL A 306 10.41 -16.00 -5.27
N PHE A 307 9.64 -16.39 -6.29
CA PHE A 307 9.47 -15.70 -7.57
C PHE A 307 10.78 -15.43 -8.34
N GLY A 308 11.77 -16.30 -8.14
CA GLY A 308 13.02 -16.29 -8.89
C GLY A 308 13.76 -14.94 -8.81
N PRO A 309 13.98 -14.25 -9.95
CA PRO A 309 14.75 -13.01 -9.99
C PRO A 309 14.06 -11.81 -9.30
N LEU A 310 12.82 -11.94 -8.87
CA LEU A 310 12.12 -10.91 -8.08
C LEU A 310 12.25 -11.11 -6.57
N SER A 311 12.97 -12.14 -6.16
CA SER A 311 13.28 -12.44 -4.76
C SER A 311 13.82 -11.20 -4.03
N GLU A 312 13.40 -11.02 -2.77
CA GLU A 312 13.81 -9.91 -1.90
C GLU A 312 13.41 -8.50 -2.39
N GLN A 313 12.46 -8.41 -3.33
CA GLN A 313 11.84 -7.14 -3.70
C GLN A 313 10.57 -6.91 -2.90
N MET A 314 10.12 -5.66 -2.82
CA MET A 314 8.91 -5.28 -2.09
C MET A 314 7.69 -5.38 -3.00
N LEU A 315 6.64 -6.05 -2.54
CA LEU A 315 5.29 -5.95 -3.09
C LEU A 315 4.43 -5.04 -2.23
N ILE A 316 3.48 -4.35 -2.85
CA ILE A 316 2.48 -3.50 -2.19
C ILE A 316 1.11 -3.91 -2.73
N GLY A 317 0.16 -4.15 -1.83
CA GLY A 317 -1.22 -4.41 -2.20
C GLY A 317 -1.90 -3.18 -2.81
N GLU A 318 -2.98 -3.39 -3.56
CA GLU A 318 -3.75 -2.32 -4.20
C GLU A 318 -5.23 -2.70 -4.28
N MET A 319 -6.11 -1.94 -3.63
CA MET A 319 -7.53 -2.29 -3.52
C MET A 319 -8.36 -1.93 -4.75
N ASN A 320 -7.99 -0.90 -5.50
CA ASN A 320 -8.87 -0.29 -6.50
C ASN A 320 -8.47 -0.55 -7.95
N GLN A 321 -7.25 -1.01 -8.18
CA GLN A 321 -6.74 -1.46 -9.47
C GLN A 321 -6.57 -2.98 -9.47
N SER A 322 -6.62 -3.62 -10.66
CA SER A 322 -6.41 -5.07 -10.79
C SER A 322 -4.91 -5.39 -10.91
N ASN A 323 -4.12 -4.97 -9.92
CA ASN A 323 -2.67 -5.24 -9.84
C ASN A 323 -2.16 -5.19 -8.39
N LEU A 324 -0.94 -5.64 -8.20
CA LEU A 324 -0.06 -5.24 -7.11
C LEU A 324 0.96 -4.23 -7.63
N VAL A 325 1.71 -3.63 -6.74
CA VAL A 325 2.83 -2.74 -7.08
C VAL A 325 4.12 -3.36 -6.56
N ARG A 326 5.14 -3.44 -7.39
CA ARG A 326 6.49 -3.83 -7.01
C ARG A 326 7.32 -2.57 -6.82
N PHE A 327 8.03 -2.46 -5.71
CA PHE A 327 8.88 -1.31 -5.40
C PHE A 327 10.35 -1.72 -5.39
N LEU A 328 11.18 -0.93 -6.08
CA LEU A 328 12.63 -1.07 -6.20
C LEU A 328 13.28 0.16 -5.54
N PRO A 329 13.92 0.02 -4.37
CA PRO A 329 14.62 1.13 -3.72
C PRO A 329 15.90 1.50 -4.45
N ASP A 330 16.18 2.81 -4.54
CA ASP A 330 17.42 3.38 -5.08
C ASP A 330 17.83 4.62 -4.26
N PRO A 331 18.27 4.44 -3.00
CA PRO A 331 18.59 5.55 -2.11
C PRO A 331 19.83 6.32 -2.59
N VAL A 332 19.85 7.64 -2.30
CA VAL A 332 21.01 8.50 -2.53
C VAL A 332 21.41 9.16 -1.21
N GLY A 333 22.50 8.69 -0.61
CA GLY A 333 22.87 9.05 0.75
C GLY A 333 21.76 8.69 1.74
N GLU A 334 21.32 9.63 2.55
CA GLU A 334 20.23 9.46 3.53
C GLU A 334 18.81 9.55 2.92
N VAL A 335 18.69 9.90 1.64
CA VAL A 335 17.41 10.10 0.98
C VAL A 335 16.90 8.78 0.42
N SER A 336 15.77 8.30 0.94
CA SER A 336 15.06 7.14 0.43
C SER A 336 14.23 7.54 -0.77
N GLN A 337 14.47 6.89 -1.90
CA GLN A 337 13.74 7.07 -3.17
C GLN A 337 13.78 5.77 -3.98
N GLY A 338 13.11 5.73 -5.12
CA GLY A 338 13.14 4.55 -5.99
C GLY A 338 12.00 4.51 -6.98
N ALA A 339 11.78 3.33 -7.55
CA ALA A 339 10.82 3.08 -8.61
C ALA A 339 9.70 2.13 -8.19
N ALA A 340 8.50 2.42 -8.64
CA ALA A 340 7.34 1.56 -8.52
C ALA A 340 6.94 1.01 -9.90
N ILE A 341 6.60 -0.28 -9.97
CA ILE A 341 6.29 -1.00 -11.22
C ILE A 341 5.01 -1.81 -10.99
N PRO A 342 4.03 -1.82 -11.92
CA PRO A 342 2.87 -2.70 -11.80
C PRO A 342 3.30 -4.17 -11.82
N PHE A 343 2.74 -4.97 -10.91
CA PHE A 343 2.94 -6.41 -10.81
C PHE A 343 1.61 -7.14 -10.86
N LEU A 344 1.53 -8.27 -11.56
CA LEU A 344 0.29 -9.04 -11.77
C LEU A 344 -0.90 -8.18 -12.23
N ARG A 345 -0.65 -7.24 -13.14
CA ARG A 345 -1.70 -6.39 -13.70
C ARG A 345 -2.56 -7.18 -14.68
N THR A 346 -3.60 -7.82 -14.14
CA THR A 346 -4.49 -8.70 -14.89
C THR A 346 -5.91 -8.70 -14.31
N ASN A 347 -6.90 -8.87 -15.16
CA ASN A 347 -8.29 -9.04 -14.73
C ASN A 347 -8.51 -10.33 -13.92
N ALA A 348 -7.67 -11.35 -14.11
CA ALA A 348 -7.74 -12.58 -13.34
C ALA A 348 -7.47 -12.35 -11.86
N LEU A 349 -6.50 -11.48 -11.51
CA LEU A 349 -6.26 -11.06 -10.14
C LEU A 349 -7.46 -10.25 -9.60
N GLY A 350 -7.97 -9.30 -10.37
CA GLY A 350 -9.04 -8.42 -9.92
C GLY A 350 -8.59 -7.41 -8.85
N ARG A 351 -9.55 -6.63 -8.34
CA ARG A 351 -9.37 -5.59 -7.32
C ARG A 351 -9.37 -6.16 -5.92
N GLY A 352 -9.20 -5.31 -4.91
CA GLY A 352 -9.36 -5.64 -3.49
C GLY A 352 -8.12 -6.18 -2.81
N ASN A 353 -6.95 -6.13 -3.42
CA ASN A 353 -5.71 -6.74 -2.93
C ASN A 353 -5.21 -6.01 -1.68
N HIS A 354 -5.64 -6.45 -0.50
CA HIS A 354 -5.51 -5.70 0.76
C HIS A 354 -4.39 -6.20 1.65
N ARG A 355 -4.33 -7.51 1.92
CA ARG A 355 -3.32 -8.12 2.80
C ARG A 355 -2.52 -9.17 2.06
N LEU A 356 -1.23 -9.22 2.34
CA LEU A 356 -0.28 -10.07 1.65
C LEU A 356 0.49 -10.92 2.65
N THR A 357 0.59 -12.22 2.44
CA THR A 357 1.52 -13.08 3.19
C THR A 357 2.09 -14.16 2.28
N PHE A 358 3.20 -14.77 2.71
CA PHE A 358 3.83 -15.88 2.00
C PHE A 358 3.85 -17.11 2.89
N THR A 359 3.61 -18.28 2.31
CA THR A 359 3.83 -19.59 2.94
C THR A 359 5.18 -20.16 2.52
N GLU A 360 5.69 -21.17 3.26
CA GLU A 360 7.01 -21.78 3.03
C GLU A 360 7.16 -22.41 1.65
N ASP A 361 6.07 -22.85 1.03
CA ASP A 361 6.05 -23.35 -0.35
C ASP A 361 6.22 -22.26 -1.42
N GLY A 362 6.46 -21.00 -1.01
CA GLY A 362 6.64 -19.85 -1.90
C GLY A 362 5.34 -19.29 -2.47
N SER A 363 4.17 -19.74 -2.03
CA SER A 363 2.89 -19.16 -2.43
C SER A 363 2.70 -17.77 -1.81
N LEU A 364 2.29 -16.81 -2.63
CA LEU A 364 1.76 -15.52 -2.16
C LEU A 364 0.26 -15.65 -1.95
N TRP A 365 -0.21 -15.32 -0.76
CA TRP A 365 -1.62 -15.27 -0.42
C TRP A 365 -2.10 -13.83 -0.32
N ILE A 366 -3.27 -13.55 -0.88
CA ILE A 366 -3.85 -12.22 -0.95
C ILE A 366 -5.26 -12.26 -0.35
N GLY A 367 -5.41 -11.60 0.81
CA GLY A 367 -6.71 -11.31 1.39
C GLY A 367 -7.31 -10.07 0.74
N LYS A 368 -8.54 -10.18 0.26
CA LYS A 368 -9.24 -9.11 -0.46
C LYS A 368 -10.34 -8.48 0.37
N THR A 369 -10.49 -7.14 0.20
CA THR A 369 -11.58 -6.39 0.80
C THR A 369 -12.04 -5.24 -0.10
N HIS A 370 -13.22 -4.72 0.13
CA HIS A 370 -13.69 -3.51 -0.53
C HIS A 370 -13.96 -2.34 0.43
N LEU A 371 -13.96 -2.56 1.74
CA LEU A 371 -14.21 -1.53 2.77
C LEU A 371 -15.39 -0.59 2.43
N SER A 372 -16.46 -1.16 1.85
CA SER A 372 -17.68 -0.48 1.39
C SER A 372 -17.56 0.51 0.21
N TRP A 373 -16.38 0.72 -0.39
CA TRP A 373 -16.24 1.70 -1.49
C TRP A 373 -15.41 1.27 -2.69
N ALA A 374 -14.45 0.38 -2.52
CA ALA A 374 -13.55 -0.01 -3.58
C ALA A 374 -13.09 -1.46 -3.43
N GLY A 375 -12.69 -2.07 -4.53
CA GLY A 375 -12.08 -3.40 -4.49
C GLY A 375 -13.04 -4.55 -4.78
N SER A 376 -12.77 -5.67 -4.14
CA SER A 376 -13.46 -6.96 -4.23
C SER A 376 -13.27 -7.69 -2.90
N ASN A 377 -13.64 -8.96 -2.80
CA ASN A 377 -13.49 -9.77 -1.59
C ASN A 377 -12.95 -11.16 -1.92
N GLY A 378 -12.63 -11.96 -0.91
CA GLY A 378 -12.15 -13.32 -1.01
C GLY A 378 -10.67 -13.52 -0.72
N LEU A 379 -10.21 -14.75 -0.89
CA LEU A 379 -8.82 -15.19 -0.73
C LEU A 379 -8.27 -15.69 -2.07
N VAL A 380 -7.06 -15.29 -2.41
CA VAL A 380 -6.38 -15.69 -3.64
C VAL A 380 -4.98 -16.21 -3.32
N ARG A 381 -4.58 -17.32 -3.95
CA ARG A 381 -3.23 -17.87 -3.92
C ARG A 381 -2.55 -17.65 -5.25
N ILE A 382 -1.32 -17.13 -5.21
CA ILE A 382 -0.47 -16.87 -6.39
C ILE A 382 0.77 -17.74 -6.30
N ARG A 383 1.11 -18.42 -7.39
CA ARG A 383 2.33 -19.22 -7.52
C ARG A 383 3.01 -18.95 -8.85
N LEU A 384 4.33 -18.94 -8.88
CA LEU A 384 5.08 -19.02 -10.11
C LEU A 384 4.84 -20.40 -10.73
N LYS A 385 4.49 -20.47 -12.01
CA LYS A 385 4.29 -21.74 -12.70
C LYS A 385 5.62 -22.48 -12.88
N GLU A 386 5.58 -23.78 -12.81
CA GLU A 386 6.74 -24.63 -13.13
C GLU A 386 7.33 -24.28 -14.50
N ASN A 387 8.64 -24.24 -14.58
CA ASN A 387 9.41 -23.92 -15.80
C ASN A 387 9.11 -22.53 -16.40
N GLN A 388 8.65 -21.57 -15.56
CA GLN A 388 8.44 -20.17 -15.96
C GLN A 388 9.37 -19.19 -15.23
N GLU A 389 10.47 -19.65 -14.61
CA GLU A 389 11.45 -18.82 -13.90
C GLU A 389 12.21 -17.86 -14.84
N ASP A 390 12.20 -18.12 -16.15
CA ASP A 390 12.88 -17.34 -17.17
C ASP A 390 11.97 -16.24 -17.78
N PHE A 391 11.00 -15.69 -17.07
CA PHE A 391 10.19 -14.55 -17.53
C PHE A 391 11.02 -13.26 -17.63
N LEU A 392 10.59 -12.35 -18.53
CA LEU A 392 11.22 -11.04 -18.68
C LEU A 392 10.53 -10.00 -17.79
N ALA A 393 11.30 -9.37 -16.90
CA ALA A 393 10.89 -8.24 -16.08
C ALA A 393 12.06 -7.27 -15.89
N VAL A 394 11.77 -6.03 -15.47
CA VAL A 394 12.81 -5.13 -14.97
C VAL A 394 13.25 -5.66 -13.60
N GLU A 395 14.50 -6.04 -13.47
CA GLU A 395 15.11 -6.53 -12.24
C GLU A 395 15.56 -5.39 -11.33
N GLY A 396 16.12 -4.34 -11.92
CA GLY A 396 16.61 -3.17 -11.22
C GLY A 396 16.54 -1.89 -12.03
N ILE A 397 16.50 -0.78 -11.33
CA ILE A 397 16.67 0.57 -11.88
C ILE A 397 17.47 1.41 -10.92
N ASN A 398 18.53 2.06 -11.43
CA ASN A 398 19.37 2.94 -10.65
C ASN A 398 19.51 4.29 -11.33
N LEU A 399 19.40 5.36 -10.56
CA LEU A 399 19.73 6.70 -11.00
C LEU A 399 21.24 6.80 -11.26
N ILE A 400 21.60 7.40 -12.39
CA ILE A 400 22.98 7.80 -12.74
C ILE A 400 22.98 9.28 -13.15
N ASP A 401 24.16 9.88 -13.30
CA ASP A 401 24.30 11.32 -13.59
C ASP A 401 23.57 11.76 -14.88
N CYS A 402 23.44 10.85 -15.85
CA CYS A 402 22.83 11.15 -17.15
C CYS A 402 21.52 10.39 -17.42
N GLY A 403 20.83 9.86 -16.38
CA GLY A 403 19.60 9.13 -16.59
C GLY A 403 19.38 7.93 -15.68
N PHE A 404 18.90 6.81 -16.26
CA PHE A 404 18.65 5.59 -15.52
C PHE A 404 19.38 4.39 -16.13
N HIS A 405 20.07 3.61 -15.30
CA HIS A 405 20.55 2.29 -15.64
C HIS A 405 19.45 1.27 -15.30
N LEU A 406 19.00 0.52 -16.32
CA LEU A 406 18.02 -0.55 -16.18
C LEU A 406 18.70 -1.91 -16.26
N SER A 407 18.32 -2.84 -15.40
CA SER A 407 18.65 -4.27 -15.50
C SER A 407 17.40 -5.11 -15.70
N PHE A 408 17.53 -6.22 -16.41
CA PHE A 408 16.44 -7.12 -16.79
C PHE A 408 16.76 -8.55 -16.37
N THR A 409 15.73 -9.30 -16.01
CA THR A 409 15.84 -10.71 -15.61
C THR A 409 16.38 -11.60 -16.74
N GLN A 410 16.10 -11.25 -17.98
CA GLN A 410 16.50 -11.97 -19.20
C GLN A 410 17.18 -11.04 -20.21
N ALA A 411 17.94 -11.62 -21.16
CA ALA A 411 18.46 -10.88 -22.30
C ALA A 411 17.32 -10.33 -23.17
N ILE A 412 17.35 -9.03 -23.46
CA ILE A 412 16.36 -8.32 -24.28
C ILE A 412 16.71 -8.36 -25.75
N ASP A 413 15.72 -8.41 -26.62
CA ASP A 413 15.92 -8.18 -28.05
C ASP A 413 16.12 -6.68 -28.30
N ARG A 414 17.36 -6.28 -28.61
CA ARG A 414 17.75 -4.88 -28.86
C ARG A 414 16.85 -4.16 -29.87
N LYS A 415 16.29 -4.88 -30.83
CA LYS A 415 15.41 -4.30 -31.87
C LYS A 415 14.11 -3.77 -31.26
N THR A 416 13.70 -4.30 -30.12
CA THR A 416 12.44 -3.93 -29.44
C THR A 416 12.58 -2.71 -28.52
N LEU A 417 13.79 -2.24 -28.22
CA LEU A 417 14.04 -1.05 -27.39
C LEU A 417 13.77 0.30 -28.11
N GLN A 418 13.41 0.29 -29.36
CA GLN A 418 13.28 1.52 -30.17
C GLN A 418 12.13 2.45 -29.80
N SER A 419 11.18 1.99 -28.94
CA SER A 419 9.96 2.72 -28.60
C SER A 419 9.95 3.22 -27.15
N VAL A 420 11.11 3.39 -26.52
CA VAL A 420 11.18 3.92 -25.14
C VAL A 420 10.65 5.35 -25.08
N LYS A 421 9.76 5.61 -24.11
CA LYS A 421 9.21 6.93 -23.86
C LYS A 421 9.49 7.34 -22.43
N LEU A 422 9.87 8.58 -22.23
CA LEU A 422 10.11 9.17 -20.93
C LEU A 422 9.22 10.39 -20.74
N ARG A 423 8.54 10.45 -19.61
CA ARG A 423 7.77 11.63 -19.18
C ARG A 423 8.14 11.97 -17.75
N ARG A 424 8.01 13.24 -17.38
CA ARG A 424 8.09 13.67 -15.98
C ARG A 424 6.93 14.57 -15.61
N HIS A 425 6.56 14.58 -14.34
CA HIS A 425 5.62 15.52 -13.73
C HIS A 425 5.86 15.59 -12.23
N THR A 426 5.18 16.53 -11.56
CA THR A 426 5.12 16.59 -10.10
C THR A 426 3.68 16.83 -9.64
N TYR A 427 3.47 16.88 -8.33
CA TYR A 427 2.18 17.17 -7.71
C TYR A 427 2.28 18.37 -6.77
N LYS A 428 1.19 19.14 -6.72
CA LYS A 428 1.09 20.27 -5.82
C LYS A 428 0.76 19.82 -4.40
N TYR A 429 1.50 20.31 -3.43
CA TYR A 429 1.13 20.21 -2.03
C TYR A 429 0.18 21.35 -1.67
N HIS A 430 -1.07 21.03 -1.32
CA HIS A 430 -2.12 22.03 -1.05
C HIS A 430 -3.32 21.36 -0.35
N GLN A 431 -4.21 22.17 0.22
CA GLN A 431 -5.37 21.68 0.98
C GLN A 431 -6.42 20.94 0.12
N ALA A 432 -6.48 21.17 -1.18
CA ALA A 432 -7.46 20.50 -2.03
C ALA A 432 -7.21 18.98 -2.12
N TYR A 433 -8.25 18.24 -2.45
CA TYR A 433 -8.20 16.79 -2.61
C TYR A 433 -7.47 16.43 -3.90
N GLY A 434 -6.40 15.66 -3.77
CA GLY A 434 -5.56 15.27 -4.90
C GLY A 434 -4.82 16.44 -5.53
N SER A 435 -4.11 16.18 -6.60
CA SER A 435 -3.48 17.20 -7.44
C SER A 435 -3.50 16.74 -8.90
N PRO A 436 -3.72 17.65 -9.85
CA PRO A 436 -3.38 17.37 -11.24
C PRO A 436 -1.88 17.15 -11.34
N LYS A 437 -1.46 16.49 -12.41
CA LYS A 437 -0.05 16.46 -12.82
C LYS A 437 0.38 17.88 -13.20
N ILE A 438 1.45 18.35 -12.59
CA ILE A 438 1.99 19.70 -12.82
C ILE A 438 3.30 19.57 -13.57
N ASP A 439 3.57 20.52 -14.49
CA ASP A 439 4.77 20.53 -15.31
C ASP A 439 5.02 19.20 -16.00
N GLU A 440 3.91 18.58 -16.47
CA GLU A 440 3.99 17.34 -17.24
C GLU A 440 4.67 17.61 -18.56
N LYS A 441 5.72 16.84 -18.84
CA LYS A 441 6.55 17.02 -20.02
C LYS A 441 7.02 15.67 -20.54
N GLU A 442 6.99 15.50 -21.85
CA GLU A 442 7.73 14.45 -22.53
C GLU A 442 9.21 14.84 -22.56
N VAL A 443 10.08 13.94 -22.15
CA VAL A 443 11.54 14.15 -22.06
C VAL A 443 12.19 13.35 -23.17
N ALA A 444 13.00 14.02 -23.98
CA ALA A 444 13.80 13.35 -25.01
C ALA A 444 14.80 12.41 -24.31
N CYS A 445 14.84 11.17 -24.73
CA CYS A 445 15.75 10.17 -24.19
C CYS A 445 16.26 9.24 -25.31
N GLU A 446 17.41 8.64 -25.07
CA GLU A 446 18.01 7.64 -25.94
C GLU A 446 18.44 6.40 -25.14
N ILE A 447 18.46 5.25 -25.78
CA ILE A 447 19.02 4.03 -25.22
C ILE A 447 20.48 3.94 -25.61
N THR A 448 21.34 3.86 -24.60
CA THR A 448 22.79 3.73 -24.77
C THR A 448 23.30 2.58 -23.89
N GLU A 449 24.58 2.24 -24.04
CA GLU A 449 25.32 1.32 -23.17
C GLU A 449 24.62 -0.03 -22.93
N ILE A 450 24.08 -0.64 -24.00
CA ILE A 450 23.51 -1.98 -23.88
C ILE A 450 24.63 -2.97 -23.55
N SER A 451 24.49 -3.71 -22.45
CA SER A 451 25.49 -4.68 -21.99
C SER A 451 25.73 -5.80 -23.01
N LYS A 452 26.91 -6.45 -22.93
CA LYS A 452 27.29 -7.56 -23.83
C LYS A 452 26.36 -8.76 -23.76
N ASN A 453 25.74 -8.98 -22.60
CA ASN A 453 24.79 -10.07 -22.37
C ASN A 453 23.32 -9.65 -22.58
N ASP A 454 23.08 -8.44 -23.08
CA ASP A 454 21.76 -7.85 -23.36
C ASP A 454 20.82 -7.79 -22.13
N LYS A 455 21.36 -7.84 -20.90
CA LYS A 455 20.56 -7.79 -19.67
C LYS A 455 20.50 -6.41 -19.03
N SER A 456 21.17 -5.40 -19.59
CA SER A 456 21.02 -4.03 -19.09
C SER A 456 21.21 -2.99 -20.18
N CYS A 457 20.67 -1.79 -19.95
CA CYS A 457 20.86 -0.62 -20.81
C CYS A 457 20.78 0.67 -19.97
N VAL A 458 21.23 1.76 -20.56
CA VAL A 458 21.07 3.11 -20.03
C VAL A 458 19.97 3.83 -20.80
N VAL A 459 19.00 4.39 -20.09
CA VAL A 459 18.06 5.39 -20.60
C VAL A 459 18.67 6.75 -20.31
N LYS A 460 19.34 7.33 -21.28
CA LYS A 460 20.05 8.60 -21.15
C LYS A 460 19.15 9.79 -21.47
N PHE A 461 19.20 10.82 -20.64
CA PHE A 461 18.49 12.09 -20.81
C PHE A 461 19.09 13.18 -19.91
N ASP A 462 18.92 14.45 -20.31
CA ASP A 462 19.57 15.59 -19.62
C ASP A 462 18.65 16.33 -18.61
N ASP A 463 17.33 16.06 -18.61
CA ASP A 463 16.34 16.80 -17.80
C ASP A 463 16.09 16.11 -16.44
N LEU A 464 17.16 15.85 -15.66
CA LEU A 464 17.06 15.37 -14.30
C LEU A 464 16.66 16.49 -13.34
N LYS A 465 15.50 16.35 -12.67
CA LYS A 465 14.92 17.37 -11.78
C LYS A 465 14.42 16.75 -10.48
N GLU A 466 14.95 17.20 -9.35
CA GLU A 466 14.54 16.76 -8.02
C GLU A 466 13.08 17.17 -7.70
N GLY A 467 12.37 16.33 -6.96
CA GLY A 467 10.95 16.53 -6.62
C GLY A 467 9.98 16.06 -7.74
N TYR A 468 10.46 15.36 -8.76
CA TYR A 468 9.66 14.89 -9.89
C TYR A 468 9.52 13.37 -9.93
N LEU A 469 8.39 12.94 -10.48
CA LEU A 469 8.14 11.55 -10.89
C LEU A 469 8.47 11.39 -12.37
N TYR A 470 9.31 10.44 -12.68
CA TYR A 470 9.65 10.03 -14.05
C TYR A 470 8.91 8.75 -14.40
N THR A 471 8.24 8.74 -15.55
CA THR A 471 7.58 7.54 -16.10
C THR A 471 8.37 7.07 -17.30
N VAL A 472 9.09 5.94 -17.13
CA VAL A 472 9.74 5.24 -18.23
C VAL A 472 8.77 4.20 -18.77
N SER A 473 8.43 4.28 -20.05
CA SER A 473 7.56 3.32 -20.73
C SER A 473 8.36 2.53 -21.76
N LEU A 474 8.25 1.20 -21.70
CA LEU A 474 9.00 0.23 -22.52
C LEU A 474 8.02 -0.63 -23.34
N PRO A 475 7.18 -0.02 -24.21
CA PRO A 475 6.17 -0.76 -24.96
C PRO A 475 6.80 -1.72 -25.97
N GLY A 476 6.29 -2.93 -26.05
CA GLY A 476 6.70 -3.93 -27.02
C GLY A 476 8.09 -4.53 -26.80
N VAL A 477 8.76 -4.23 -25.66
CA VAL A 477 10.04 -4.87 -25.33
C VAL A 477 9.82 -6.36 -25.08
N THR A 478 10.66 -7.18 -25.71
CA THR A 478 10.67 -8.64 -25.54
C THR A 478 12.07 -9.16 -25.22
N SER A 479 12.14 -10.36 -24.65
CA SER A 479 13.40 -11.09 -24.55
C SER A 479 13.86 -11.62 -25.93
N VAL A 480 15.11 -12.02 -26.04
CA VAL A 480 15.64 -12.74 -27.22
C VAL A 480 14.88 -14.04 -27.54
N LYS A 481 14.13 -14.58 -26.56
CA LYS A 481 13.23 -15.72 -26.73
C LYS A 481 11.80 -15.31 -27.10
N GLY A 482 11.53 -14.02 -27.32
CA GLY A 482 10.21 -13.48 -27.67
C GLY A 482 9.23 -13.33 -26.49
N LYS A 483 9.66 -13.55 -25.23
CA LYS A 483 8.80 -13.33 -24.06
C LYS A 483 8.60 -11.83 -23.83
N PRO A 484 7.35 -11.35 -23.62
CA PRO A 484 7.07 -9.94 -23.41
C PRO A 484 7.55 -9.46 -22.04
N LEU A 485 7.88 -8.16 -21.94
CA LEU A 485 8.26 -7.52 -20.68
C LEU A 485 7.04 -7.37 -19.77
N LEU A 486 7.09 -8.03 -18.62
CA LEU A 486 6.09 -7.90 -17.55
C LEU A 486 6.30 -6.60 -16.78
N GLY A 487 5.25 -5.76 -16.69
CA GLY A 487 5.37 -4.47 -16.03
C GLY A 487 6.19 -3.45 -16.81
N ASN A 488 5.73 -3.10 -18.01
CA ASN A 488 6.44 -2.26 -18.99
C ASN A 488 6.38 -0.74 -18.72
N LYS A 489 5.91 -0.32 -17.53
CA LYS A 489 5.94 1.07 -17.05
C LYS A 489 6.62 1.14 -15.71
N ILE A 490 7.57 2.05 -15.58
CA ILE A 490 8.35 2.28 -14.37
C ILE A 490 8.08 3.71 -13.91
N TYR A 491 7.73 3.89 -12.64
CA TYR A 491 7.45 5.18 -12.04
C TYR A 491 8.54 5.49 -11.00
N TYR A 492 9.55 6.26 -11.41
CA TYR A 492 10.70 6.60 -10.57
C TYR A 492 10.48 7.96 -9.88
N THR A 493 10.49 7.97 -8.56
CA THR A 493 10.42 9.21 -7.75
C THR A 493 11.84 9.71 -7.51
N LEU A 494 12.20 10.83 -8.11
CA LEU A 494 13.53 11.46 -7.97
C LEU A 494 13.45 12.55 -6.92
N LEU A 495 14.02 12.32 -5.74
CA LEU A 495 14.11 13.28 -4.65
C LEU A 495 15.48 13.94 -4.54
N LYS A 496 16.55 13.19 -4.88
CA LYS A 496 17.93 13.64 -4.83
C LYS A 496 18.74 13.04 -5.96
N LYS A 497 19.54 13.85 -6.62
CA LYS A 497 20.52 13.44 -7.64
C LYS A 497 21.73 12.76 -7.01
N ARG A 498 22.42 11.94 -7.76
CA ARG A 498 23.72 11.38 -7.39
C ARG A 498 24.80 12.43 -7.50
#